data_2bf995dd1da7dc6a47ad4872c3970d30
#
_entry.id   2bf995dd1da7dc6a47ad4872c3970d30
#
_cell.length_a   1.000
_cell.length_b   1.000
_cell.length_c   1.000
_cell.angle_alpha   90.00
_cell.angle_beta   90.00
_cell.angle_gamma   90.00
#
_symmetry.space_group_name_H-M   'P 1'
#
loop_
_entity.id
_entity.type
_entity.pdbx_description
1 polymer ?
#
loop_
_entity_poly.entity_id
_entity_poly.type
_entity_poly.pdbx_seq_one_letter_code
_entity_poly.pdbx_strand_id
1 'polypeptide(L)'
;MQDGYILYFDSGTTNTRAYLLNADLEVCHVIRRGIGSKDSAISGSNKVLVDCLCDMYQRMLEENHLSGDSIKRIYASGMVTSPYGLHEVPHLTVPLDIRKFAESLYRFHESSGIGRDIWLIPGLKTDRDDFSFAGNMRGEEIEIIGAMDELKKLGIHDAALVLPGSHTHIAYVKNDTVADIVSNFTGELFHALKSETVLAPVMDCVPEALDEDMIRLGADNCRRFGFNRAIYICHAMRIMNKYLPEQRFAYCEGVVNGGLGQILEYYLRNIWSDCKTVVLISDEFMYKLLSVIVSETCGELVRDVIWLRADRQTSYSVGGLKRIINVTGEKQ
;
A
#
# COMPACT_ATOMS: atom_id res chain seq x y z
N MET A 1 -20.78 -7.92 -31.17
CA MET A 1 -19.96 -8.89 -30.43
C MET A 1 -20.04 -8.47 -28.98
N GLN A 2 -20.52 -9.33 -28.08
CA GLN A 2 -20.52 -8.97 -26.65
C GLN A 2 -19.06 -9.02 -26.18
N ASP A 3 -18.46 -7.85 -26.05
CA ASP A 3 -17.12 -7.70 -25.49
C ASP A 3 -17.19 -8.22 -24.04
N GLY A 4 -16.28 -9.14 -23.70
CA GLY A 4 -16.24 -9.72 -22.37
C GLY A 4 -15.68 -8.71 -21.36
N TYR A 5 -16.19 -8.77 -20.12
CA TYR A 5 -15.74 -7.92 -19.02
C TYR A 5 -14.78 -8.69 -18.10
N ILE A 6 -13.94 -7.94 -17.41
CA ILE A 6 -13.12 -8.42 -16.31
C ILE A 6 -13.60 -7.76 -15.02
N LEU A 7 -13.76 -8.56 -13.97
CA LEU A 7 -14.05 -8.05 -12.63
C LEU A 7 -12.78 -8.14 -11.78
N TYR A 8 -12.47 -7.07 -11.07
CA TYR A 8 -11.33 -7.02 -10.18
C TYR A 8 -11.73 -6.54 -8.79
N PHE A 9 -11.41 -7.36 -7.77
CA PHE A 9 -11.55 -7.01 -6.36
C PHE A 9 -10.20 -6.58 -5.79
N ASP A 10 -10.16 -5.36 -5.27
CA ASP A 10 -9.05 -4.81 -4.50
C ASP A 10 -9.51 -4.69 -3.04
N SER A 11 -9.02 -5.57 -2.17
CA SER A 11 -9.46 -5.67 -0.79
C SER A 11 -8.32 -5.40 0.19
N GLY A 12 -8.46 -4.31 0.92
CA GLY A 12 -7.54 -3.95 1.99
C GLY A 12 -8.00 -4.44 3.38
N THR A 13 -7.38 -3.87 4.40
CA THR A 13 -7.72 -4.17 5.80
C THR A 13 -9.11 -3.68 6.18
N THR A 14 -9.54 -2.51 5.68
CA THR A 14 -10.79 -1.83 6.07
C THR A 14 -11.78 -1.61 4.95
N ASN A 15 -11.35 -1.69 3.70
CA ASN A 15 -12.19 -1.38 2.54
C ASN A 15 -11.97 -2.39 1.42
N THR A 16 -13.03 -2.64 0.66
CA THR A 16 -12.98 -3.42 -0.59
C THR A 16 -13.55 -2.60 -1.74
N ARG A 17 -12.90 -2.67 -2.89
CA ARG A 17 -13.32 -2.07 -4.16
C ARG A 17 -13.51 -3.16 -5.19
N ALA A 18 -14.56 -3.06 -6.00
CA ALA A 18 -14.77 -3.89 -7.18
C ALA A 18 -14.76 -3.00 -8.42
N TYR A 19 -13.92 -3.34 -9.38
CA TYR A 19 -13.79 -2.64 -10.65
C TYR A 19 -14.29 -3.54 -11.77
N LEU A 20 -15.18 -3.02 -12.60
CA LEU A 20 -15.58 -3.63 -13.86
C LEU A 20 -14.74 -3.02 -14.98
N LEU A 21 -14.01 -3.85 -15.72
CA LEU A 21 -13.22 -3.42 -16.86
C LEU A 21 -13.79 -4.02 -18.15
N ASN A 22 -13.78 -3.22 -19.25
CA ASN A 22 -14.14 -3.69 -20.58
C ASN A 22 -12.98 -4.47 -21.25
N ALA A 23 -13.16 -4.89 -22.49
CA ALA A 23 -12.16 -5.63 -23.27
C ALA A 23 -10.85 -4.83 -23.49
N ASP A 24 -10.92 -3.49 -23.47
CA ASP A 24 -9.75 -2.60 -23.59
C ASP A 24 -9.10 -2.35 -22.22
N LEU A 25 -9.57 -3.04 -21.19
CA LEU A 25 -9.13 -2.88 -19.79
C LEU A 25 -9.42 -1.47 -19.23
N GLU A 26 -10.41 -0.76 -19.74
CA GLU A 26 -10.87 0.50 -19.18
C GLU A 26 -11.91 0.26 -18.09
N VAL A 27 -11.82 1.04 -17.00
CA VAL A 27 -12.77 0.95 -15.89
C VAL A 27 -14.12 1.54 -16.31
N CYS A 28 -15.16 0.70 -16.33
CA CYS A 28 -16.52 1.08 -16.65
C CYS A 28 -17.35 1.41 -15.42
N HIS A 29 -17.14 0.66 -14.32
CA HIS A 29 -17.91 0.83 -13.09
C HIS A 29 -17.06 0.49 -11.86
N VAL A 30 -17.35 1.12 -10.71
CA VAL A 30 -16.67 0.88 -9.44
C VAL A 30 -17.65 0.84 -8.30
N ILE A 31 -17.66 -0.27 -7.57
CA ILE A 31 -18.40 -0.42 -6.31
C ILE A 31 -17.41 -0.37 -5.14
N ARG A 32 -17.77 0.28 -4.03
CA ARG A 32 -16.94 0.39 -2.82
C ARG A 32 -17.73 -0.06 -1.60
N ARG A 33 -17.05 -0.75 -0.67
CA ARG A 33 -17.58 -1.16 0.63
C ARG A 33 -16.57 -0.90 1.73
N GLY A 34 -17.04 -0.45 2.89
CA GLY A 34 -16.25 -0.31 4.12
C GLY A 34 -16.12 -1.63 4.86
N ILE A 35 -15.77 -2.70 4.16
CA ILE A 35 -15.55 -4.04 4.69
C ILE A 35 -14.21 -4.53 4.16
N GLY A 36 -13.37 -5.09 5.05
CA GLY A 36 -12.07 -5.65 4.72
C GLY A 36 -11.69 -6.81 5.64
N SER A 37 -10.43 -7.21 5.63
CA SER A 37 -9.96 -8.34 6.45
C SER A 37 -10.05 -8.10 7.96
N LYS A 38 -10.06 -6.84 8.41
CA LYS A 38 -10.27 -6.49 9.83
C LYS A 38 -11.62 -6.97 10.34
N ASP A 39 -12.67 -6.84 9.52
CA ASP A 39 -14.03 -7.29 9.89
C ASP A 39 -14.07 -8.81 10.04
N SER A 40 -13.37 -9.54 9.17
CA SER A 40 -13.19 -11.00 9.28
C SER A 40 -12.43 -11.38 10.55
N ALA A 41 -11.35 -10.68 10.87
CA ALA A 41 -10.54 -10.93 12.05
C ALA A 41 -11.36 -10.68 13.34
N ILE A 42 -12.13 -9.60 13.41
CA ILE A 42 -12.99 -9.25 14.54
C ILE A 42 -14.12 -10.28 14.72
N SER A 43 -14.75 -10.71 13.63
CA SER A 43 -15.85 -11.70 13.68
C SER A 43 -15.37 -13.13 13.90
N GLY A 44 -14.07 -13.40 13.77
CA GLY A 44 -13.50 -14.76 13.84
C GLY A 44 -13.87 -15.64 12.63
N SER A 45 -14.37 -15.02 11.54
CA SER A 45 -14.82 -15.74 10.34
C SER A 45 -14.63 -14.87 9.10
N ASN A 46 -14.17 -15.47 7.99
CA ASN A 46 -14.07 -14.80 6.72
C ASN A 46 -15.44 -14.58 6.01
N LYS A 47 -16.52 -15.10 6.60
CA LYS A 47 -17.86 -15.02 6.02
C LYS A 47 -18.29 -13.59 5.69
N VAL A 48 -17.97 -12.62 6.55
CA VAL A 48 -18.31 -11.20 6.35
C VAL A 48 -17.71 -10.67 5.05
N LEU A 49 -16.43 -10.99 4.80
CA LEU A 49 -15.75 -10.56 3.57
C LEU A 49 -16.27 -11.34 2.35
N VAL A 50 -16.50 -12.64 2.48
CA VAL A 50 -17.06 -13.48 1.38
C VAL A 50 -18.44 -12.97 0.98
N ASP A 51 -19.34 -12.75 1.95
CA ASP A 51 -20.68 -12.22 1.70
C ASP A 51 -20.62 -10.83 1.01
N CYS A 52 -19.65 -9.99 1.42
CA CYS A 52 -19.41 -8.70 0.80
C CYS A 52 -19.00 -8.82 -0.67
N LEU A 53 -18.05 -9.72 -0.98
CA LEU A 53 -17.60 -9.95 -2.35
C LEU A 53 -18.75 -10.49 -3.23
N CYS A 54 -19.57 -11.40 -2.68
CA CYS A 54 -20.75 -11.92 -3.38
C CYS A 54 -21.81 -10.81 -3.64
N ASP A 55 -22.11 -9.97 -2.66
CA ASP A 55 -23.00 -8.80 -2.85
C ASP A 55 -22.46 -7.86 -3.93
N MET A 56 -21.16 -7.54 -3.87
CA MET A 56 -20.53 -6.68 -4.87
C MET A 56 -20.56 -7.29 -6.27
N TYR A 57 -20.36 -8.60 -6.39
CA TYR A 57 -20.49 -9.32 -7.66
C TYR A 57 -21.90 -9.23 -8.23
N GLN A 58 -22.93 -9.56 -7.45
CA GLN A 58 -24.32 -9.52 -7.89
C GLN A 58 -24.75 -8.11 -8.29
N ARG A 59 -24.43 -7.11 -7.45
CA ARG A 59 -24.69 -5.70 -7.77
C ARG A 59 -24.00 -5.23 -9.04
N MET A 60 -22.74 -5.67 -9.26
CA MET A 60 -22.02 -5.32 -10.48
C MET A 60 -22.73 -5.82 -11.73
N LEU A 61 -23.32 -7.03 -11.67
CA LEU A 61 -24.11 -7.58 -12.75
C LEU A 61 -25.42 -6.80 -12.93
N GLU A 62 -26.17 -6.55 -11.85
CA GLU A 62 -27.47 -5.88 -11.87
C GLU A 62 -27.35 -4.42 -12.37
N GLU A 63 -26.45 -3.63 -11.80
CA GLU A 63 -26.26 -2.22 -12.11
C GLU A 63 -25.75 -1.97 -13.55
N ASN A 64 -25.12 -2.98 -14.15
CA ASN A 64 -24.64 -2.91 -15.54
C ASN A 64 -25.45 -3.75 -16.53
N HIS A 65 -26.57 -4.35 -16.09
CA HIS A 65 -27.44 -5.22 -16.90
C HIS A 65 -26.67 -6.38 -17.57
N LEU A 66 -25.73 -6.99 -16.84
CA LEU A 66 -24.87 -8.08 -17.31
C LEU A 66 -25.34 -9.43 -16.76
N SER A 67 -25.07 -10.48 -17.52
CA SER A 67 -25.12 -11.85 -17.01
C SER A 67 -23.77 -12.29 -16.46
N GLY A 68 -23.74 -13.34 -15.64
CA GLY A 68 -22.48 -13.92 -15.18
C GLY A 68 -21.53 -14.32 -16.33
N ASP A 69 -22.06 -14.76 -17.48
CA ASP A 69 -21.27 -15.15 -18.65
C ASP A 69 -20.59 -13.97 -19.36
N SER A 70 -21.07 -12.75 -19.10
CA SER A 70 -20.45 -11.52 -19.59
C SER A 70 -19.08 -11.27 -18.91
N ILE A 71 -18.89 -11.75 -17.69
CA ILE A 71 -17.61 -11.67 -16.98
C ILE A 71 -16.71 -12.82 -17.44
N LYS A 72 -15.63 -12.53 -18.11
CA LYS A 72 -14.70 -13.54 -18.61
C LYS A 72 -13.74 -14.03 -17.53
N ARG A 73 -13.25 -13.12 -16.71
CA ARG A 73 -12.33 -13.42 -15.61
C ARG A 73 -12.61 -12.56 -14.39
N ILE A 74 -12.28 -13.12 -13.23
CA ILE A 74 -12.33 -12.41 -11.96
C ILE A 74 -10.93 -12.48 -11.35
N TYR A 75 -10.41 -11.31 -10.92
CA TYR A 75 -9.14 -11.19 -10.22
C TYR A 75 -9.39 -10.62 -8.83
N ALA A 76 -8.52 -10.95 -7.89
CA ALA A 76 -8.56 -10.33 -6.57
C ALA A 76 -7.14 -10.20 -5.97
N SER A 77 -6.87 -9.05 -5.36
CA SER A 77 -5.61 -8.74 -4.69
C SER A 77 -5.81 -8.25 -3.26
N GLY A 78 -4.72 -8.19 -2.53
CA GLY A 78 -4.66 -7.66 -1.19
C GLY A 78 -5.12 -8.68 -0.15
N MET A 79 -5.82 -8.21 0.86
CA MET A 79 -6.14 -9.02 2.04
C MET A 79 -7.12 -10.17 1.79
N VAL A 80 -7.74 -10.26 0.62
CA VAL A 80 -8.50 -11.46 0.20
C VAL A 80 -7.63 -12.71 0.12
N THR A 81 -6.31 -12.55 -0.02
CA THR A 81 -5.33 -13.64 -0.10
C THR A 81 -4.61 -13.89 1.23
N SER A 82 -5.10 -13.32 2.33
CA SER A 82 -4.60 -13.54 3.70
C SER A 82 -5.38 -14.65 4.42
N PRO A 83 -4.92 -15.12 5.60
CA PRO A 83 -5.68 -16.08 6.42
C PRO A 83 -7.10 -15.63 6.78
N TYR A 84 -7.35 -14.33 6.83
CA TYR A 84 -8.66 -13.73 7.09
C TYR A 84 -9.41 -13.35 5.82
N GLY A 85 -8.87 -13.72 4.65
CA GLY A 85 -9.43 -13.46 3.33
C GLY A 85 -10.28 -14.58 2.78
N LEU A 86 -10.38 -14.63 1.47
CA LEU A 86 -11.09 -15.67 0.73
C LEU A 86 -10.35 -17.01 0.79
N HIS A 87 -9.03 -16.94 0.57
CA HIS A 87 -8.13 -18.08 0.60
C HIS A 87 -6.70 -17.59 0.85
N GLU A 88 -5.98 -18.24 1.76
CA GLU A 88 -4.58 -17.90 2.01
C GLU A 88 -3.68 -18.33 0.86
N VAL A 89 -3.02 -17.36 0.22
CA VAL A 89 -2.05 -17.60 -0.84
C VAL A 89 -0.64 -17.30 -0.31
N PRO A 90 0.32 -18.23 -0.42
CA PRO A 90 1.70 -17.98 -0.03
C PRO A 90 2.30 -16.78 -0.77
N HIS A 91 3.14 -16.00 -0.06
CA HIS A 91 3.88 -14.91 -0.67
C HIS A 91 4.94 -15.44 -1.65
N LEU A 92 5.13 -14.72 -2.73
CA LEU A 92 6.26 -14.94 -3.63
C LEU A 92 7.50 -14.26 -3.10
N THR A 93 8.66 -14.84 -3.36
CA THR A 93 9.95 -14.32 -2.87
C THR A 93 10.56 -13.37 -3.89
N VAL A 94 10.99 -12.19 -3.43
CA VAL A 94 11.80 -11.27 -4.23
C VAL A 94 13.28 -11.67 -4.21
N PRO A 95 14.10 -11.37 -5.27
CA PRO A 95 13.74 -10.61 -6.47
C PRO A 95 12.82 -11.38 -7.42
N LEU A 96 11.83 -10.68 -7.96
CA LEU A 96 10.82 -11.28 -8.82
C LEU A 96 10.49 -10.36 -10.00
N ASP A 97 10.65 -10.85 -11.22
CA ASP A 97 10.23 -10.14 -12.42
C ASP A 97 8.71 -10.27 -12.65
N ILE A 98 8.13 -9.30 -13.38
CA ILE A 98 6.68 -9.20 -13.56
C ILE A 98 6.10 -10.40 -14.34
N ARG A 99 6.86 -11.00 -15.25
CA ARG A 99 6.36 -12.17 -16.00
C ARG A 99 6.17 -13.35 -15.06
N LYS A 100 7.18 -13.66 -14.25
CA LYS A 100 7.08 -14.73 -13.26
C LYS A 100 6.00 -14.44 -12.23
N PHE A 101 5.85 -13.16 -11.82
CA PHE A 101 4.75 -12.77 -10.97
C PHE A 101 3.39 -13.10 -11.61
N ALA A 102 3.17 -12.68 -12.84
CA ALA A 102 1.92 -12.91 -13.58
C ALA A 102 1.61 -14.39 -13.81
N GLU A 103 2.65 -15.24 -13.99
CA GLU A 103 2.52 -16.70 -14.12
C GLU A 103 2.21 -17.40 -12.78
N SER A 104 2.36 -16.69 -11.64
CA SER A 104 2.21 -17.25 -10.29
C SER A 104 0.87 -16.96 -9.64
N LEU A 105 -0.12 -16.47 -10.37
CA LEU A 105 -1.46 -16.23 -9.85
C LEU A 105 -2.11 -17.55 -9.40
N TYR A 106 -2.79 -17.52 -8.24
CA TYR A 106 -3.45 -18.68 -7.69
C TYR A 106 -4.91 -18.74 -8.12
N ARG A 107 -5.32 -19.85 -8.76
CA ARG A 107 -6.70 -20.07 -9.17
C ARG A 107 -7.50 -20.67 -8.03
N PHE A 108 -8.50 -19.96 -7.57
CA PHE A 108 -9.41 -20.36 -6.49
C PHE A 108 -10.85 -20.40 -7.00
N HIS A 109 -11.55 -21.52 -6.73
CA HIS A 109 -12.99 -21.62 -7.07
C HIS A 109 -13.83 -21.16 -5.87
N GLU A 110 -14.51 -20.03 -6.02
CA GLU A 110 -15.46 -19.52 -5.01
C GLU A 110 -16.84 -20.18 -5.25
N SER A 111 -17.31 -20.96 -4.27
CA SER A 111 -18.54 -21.77 -4.37
C SER A 111 -19.71 -21.26 -3.53
N SER A 112 -19.51 -20.24 -2.70
CA SER A 112 -20.53 -19.79 -1.72
C SER A 112 -21.59 -18.86 -2.34
N GLY A 113 -21.23 -18.09 -3.38
CA GLY A 113 -22.16 -17.12 -3.97
C GLY A 113 -21.78 -16.61 -5.36
N ILE A 114 -20.49 -16.54 -5.69
CA ILE A 114 -20.05 -16.15 -7.04
C ILE A 114 -20.11 -17.36 -7.99
N GLY A 115 -19.78 -18.55 -7.50
CA GLY A 115 -19.86 -19.82 -8.28
C GLY A 115 -18.83 -19.87 -9.41
N ARG A 116 -17.68 -19.19 -9.29
CA ARG A 116 -16.70 -19.02 -10.36
C ARG A 116 -15.26 -19.04 -9.85
N ASP A 117 -14.35 -19.21 -10.78
CA ASP A 117 -12.92 -19.11 -10.51
C ASP A 117 -12.50 -17.65 -10.38
N ILE A 118 -11.71 -17.39 -9.33
CA ILE A 118 -11.09 -16.10 -9.04
C ILE A 118 -9.57 -16.29 -9.08
N TRP A 119 -8.88 -15.44 -9.81
CA TRP A 119 -7.43 -15.40 -9.87
C TRP A 119 -6.90 -14.51 -8.75
N LEU A 120 -6.38 -15.15 -7.73
CA LEU A 120 -5.84 -14.49 -6.53
C LEU A 120 -4.39 -14.06 -6.78
N ILE A 121 -4.11 -12.80 -6.51
CA ILE A 121 -2.79 -12.18 -6.69
C ILE A 121 -2.01 -12.34 -5.38
N PRO A 122 -0.88 -13.08 -5.36
CA PRO A 122 -0.10 -13.32 -4.15
C PRO A 122 0.66 -12.07 -3.71
N GLY A 123 0.88 -11.94 -2.40
CA GLY A 123 1.77 -10.94 -1.83
C GLY A 123 3.25 -11.25 -2.11
N LEU A 124 4.14 -10.35 -1.67
CA LEU A 124 5.60 -10.49 -1.80
C LEU A 124 6.25 -10.61 -0.42
N LYS A 125 7.40 -11.29 -0.36
CA LYS A 125 8.27 -11.36 0.82
C LYS A 125 9.74 -11.41 0.43
N THR A 126 10.61 -11.03 1.36
CA THR A 126 12.03 -11.34 1.27
C THR A 126 12.30 -12.77 1.75
N ASP A 127 13.44 -13.33 1.34
CA ASP A 127 13.99 -14.56 1.87
C ASP A 127 15.47 -14.31 2.20
N ARG A 128 15.76 -14.03 3.47
CA ARG A 128 17.09 -13.63 3.93
C ARG A 128 17.44 -14.38 5.21
N ASP A 129 18.69 -14.81 5.33
CA ASP A 129 19.22 -15.46 6.53
C ASP A 129 19.20 -14.52 7.74
N ASP A 130 19.55 -13.24 7.53
CA ASP A 130 19.39 -12.21 8.56
C ASP A 130 17.96 -11.67 8.58
N PHE A 131 17.22 -12.08 9.58
CA PHE A 131 15.83 -11.70 9.77
C PHE A 131 15.61 -10.19 10.01
N SER A 132 16.66 -9.44 10.36
CA SER A 132 16.64 -7.98 10.47
C SER A 132 16.27 -7.28 9.14
N PHE A 133 16.44 -7.98 8.03
CA PHE A 133 16.11 -7.52 6.69
C PHE A 133 14.83 -8.18 6.13
N ALA A 134 14.06 -8.84 6.98
CA ALA A 134 12.80 -9.44 6.55
C ALA A 134 11.78 -8.37 6.22
N GLY A 135 11.11 -8.52 5.10
CA GLY A 135 10.02 -7.67 4.65
C GLY A 135 8.94 -8.50 3.95
N ASN A 136 7.70 -8.05 4.06
CA ASN A 136 6.59 -8.62 3.32
C ASN A 136 5.54 -7.55 3.05
N MET A 137 4.75 -7.74 2.00
CA MET A 137 3.62 -6.89 1.67
C MET A 137 2.50 -7.71 1.03
N ARG A 138 1.27 -7.19 1.15
CA ARG A 138 0.10 -7.84 0.56
C ARG A 138 -0.96 -6.79 0.21
N GLY A 139 -1.06 -6.52 -1.09
CA GLY A 139 -1.91 -5.49 -1.69
C GLY A 139 -1.10 -4.44 -2.44
N GLU A 140 0.00 -4.01 -1.87
CA GLU A 140 0.86 -2.98 -2.45
C GLU A 140 1.68 -3.48 -3.65
N GLU A 141 1.92 -4.78 -3.79
CA GLU A 141 2.63 -5.38 -4.92
C GLU A 141 2.00 -5.03 -6.27
N ILE A 142 0.67 -5.02 -6.33
CA ILE A 142 -0.01 -4.68 -7.58
C ILE A 142 0.05 -3.18 -7.87
N GLU A 143 0.06 -2.34 -6.84
CA GLU A 143 0.25 -0.89 -7.00
C GLU A 143 1.68 -0.57 -7.47
N ILE A 144 2.68 -1.28 -6.94
CA ILE A 144 4.08 -1.18 -7.39
C ILE A 144 4.18 -1.52 -8.87
N ILE A 145 3.57 -2.64 -9.31
CA ILE A 145 3.58 -3.06 -10.71
C ILE A 145 2.93 -2.00 -11.62
N GLY A 146 1.83 -1.39 -11.17
CA GLY A 146 1.18 -0.29 -11.90
C GLY A 146 2.02 0.98 -11.94
N ALA A 147 2.66 1.34 -10.83
CA ALA A 147 3.53 2.51 -10.76
C ALA A 147 4.78 2.36 -11.64
N MET A 148 5.32 1.14 -11.79
CA MET A 148 6.47 0.89 -12.67
C MET A 148 6.19 1.29 -14.13
N ASP A 149 4.95 1.21 -14.61
CA ASP A 149 4.60 1.68 -15.96
C ASP A 149 4.67 3.20 -16.07
N GLU A 150 4.27 3.93 -15.03
CA GLU A 150 4.41 5.39 -15.00
C GLU A 150 5.89 5.79 -14.93
N LEU A 151 6.69 5.11 -14.13
CA LEU A 151 8.13 5.35 -14.05
C LEU A 151 8.82 5.12 -15.40
N LYS A 152 8.43 4.06 -16.11
CA LYS A 152 8.96 3.77 -17.45
C LYS A 152 8.67 4.87 -18.45
N LYS A 153 7.48 5.49 -18.41
CA LYS A 153 7.13 6.66 -19.23
C LYS A 153 8.01 7.87 -18.92
N LEU A 154 8.48 7.98 -17.67
CA LEU A 154 9.41 9.02 -17.22
C LEU A 154 10.89 8.68 -17.48
N GLY A 155 11.17 7.51 -18.07
CA GLY A 155 12.53 7.02 -18.30
C GLY A 155 13.25 6.55 -17.02
N ILE A 156 12.51 6.25 -15.96
CA ILE A 156 13.04 5.80 -14.68
C ILE A 156 12.95 4.29 -14.60
N HIS A 157 14.09 3.64 -14.46
CA HIS A 157 14.21 2.18 -14.43
C HIS A 157 14.76 1.63 -13.11
N ASP A 158 15.12 2.52 -12.18
CA ASP A 158 15.72 2.20 -10.88
C ASP A 158 15.20 3.21 -9.85
N ALA A 159 14.41 2.74 -8.88
CA ALA A 159 13.82 3.60 -7.87
C ALA A 159 13.42 2.83 -6.59
N ALA A 160 13.43 3.53 -5.45
CA ALA A 160 12.80 3.10 -4.21
C ALA A 160 11.38 3.71 -4.13
N LEU A 161 10.36 2.87 -4.21
CA LEU A 161 8.95 3.26 -4.15
C LEU A 161 8.48 3.17 -2.70
N VAL A 162 7.97 4.27 -2.16
CA VAL A 162 7.45 4.37 -0.79
C VAL A 162 5.93 4.44 -0.85
N LEU A 163 5.27 3.47 -0.24
CA LEU A 163 3.81 3.32 -0.20
C LEU A 163 3.34 3.41 1.26
N PRO A 164 2.91 4.60 1.73
CA PRO A 164 2.37 4.76 3.07
C PRO A 164 0.98 4.13 3.19
N GLY A 165 0.74 3.49 4.33
CA GLY A 165 -0.52 2.85 4.67
C GLY A 165 -0.58 2.54 6.16
N SER A 166 -1.32 1.51 6.57
CA SER A 166 -1.25 0.97 7.93
C SER A 166 0.19 0.61 8.30
N HIS A 167 0.87 -0.04 7.39
CA HIS A 167 2.33 -0.16 7.34
C HIS A 167 2.84 0.68 6.17
N THR A 168 4.04 1.22 6.27
CA THR A 168 4.69 1.83 5.12
C THR A 168 5.66 0.81 4.52
N HIS A 169 5.41 0.48 3.26
CA HIS A 169 6.27 -0.40 2.49
C HIS A 169 7.20 0.41 1.60
N ILE A 170 8.45 -0.03 1.49
CA ILE A 170 9.40 0.50 0.52
C ILE A 170 9.80 -0.66 -0.38
N ALA A 171 9.59 -0.51 -1.69
CA ALA A 171 9.98 -1.49 -2.69
C ALA A 171 11.09 -0.93 -3.56
N TYR A 172 12.19 -1.64 -3.67
CA TYR A 172 13.22 -1.33 -4.64
C TYR A 172 12.90 -2.02 -5.96
N VAL A 173 12.69 -1.22 -6.99
CA VAL A 173 12.43 -1.71 -8.34
C VAL A 173 13.62 -1.41 -9.24
N LYS A 174 14.00 -2.39 -10.06
CA LYS A 174 15.09 -2.25 -11.03
C LYS A 174 14.65 -2.90 -12.34
N ASN A 175 14.51 -2.09 -13.40
CA ASN A 175 13.87 -2.48 -14.63
C ASN A 175 12.44 -3.03 -14.37
N ASP A 176 12.13 -4.21 -14.89
CA ASP A 176 10.82 -4.86 -14.71
C ASP A 176 10.80 -5.87 -13.53
N THR A 177 11.63 -5.62 -12.50
CA THR A 177 11.82 -6.52 -11.35
C THR A 177 11.56 -5.78 -10.05
N VAL A 178 10.78 -6.35 -9.16
CA VAL A 178 10.78 -5.97 -7.74
C VAL A 178 11.98 -6.67 -7.12
N ALA A 179 13.04 -5.90 -6.87
CA ALA A 179 14.34 -6.44 -6.47
C ALA A 179 14.44 -6.70 -4.97
N ASP A 180 13.80 -5.85 -4.15
CA ASP A 180 13.82 -5.95 -2.69
C ASP A 180 12.62 -5.19 -2.09
N ILE A 181 12.32 -5.49 -0.82
CA ILE A 181 11.26 -4.82 -0.06
C ILE A 181 11.65 -4.67 1.40
N VAL A 182 11.18 -3.60 2.03
CA VAL A 182 11.26 -3.40 3.48
C VAL A 182 9.94 -2.82 3.99
N SER A 183 9.49 -3.29 5.16
CA SER A 183 8.20 -2.92 5.72
C SER A 183 8.37 -2.26 7.08
N ASN A 184 7.60 -1.22 7.34
CA ASN A 184 7.69 -0.43 8.56
C ASN A 184 6.30 -0.27 9.19
N PHE A 185 6.24 -0.37 10.50
CA PHE A 185 5.03 -0.19 11.27
C PHE A 185 4.83 1.30 11.56
N THR A 186 3.99 1.99 10.79
CA THR A 186 3.84 3.45 10.83
C THR A 186 2.39 3.90 11.08
N GLY A 187 1.51 3.81 10.09
CA GLY A 187 0.15 4.35 10.20
C GLY A 187 -0.67 3.67 11.30
N GLU A 188 -0.57 2.38 11.47
CA GLU A 188 -1.23 1.66 12.56
C GLU A 188 -0.64 2.04 13.92
N LEU A 189 0.68 2.21 14.01
CA LEU A 189 1.34 2.71 15.23
C LEU A 189 0.86 4.12 15.57
N PHE A 190 0.81 5.03 14.58
CA PHE A 190 0.30 6.38 14.78
C PHE A 190 -1.16 6.37 15.25
N HIS A 191 -2.00 5.53 14.63
CA HIS A 191 -3.39 5.36 15.04
C HIS A 191 -3.49 4.86 16.49
N ALA A 192 -2.73 3.85 16.86
CA ALA A 192 -2.72 3.32 18.23
C ALA A 192 -2.26 4.37 19.26
N LEU A 193 -1.22 5.14 18.93
CA LEU A 193 -0.79 6.26 19.78
C LEU A 193 -1.89 7.30 19.98
N LYS A 194 -2.63 7.62 18.91
CA LYS A 194 -3.71 8.60 18.91
C LYS A 194 -4.98 8.13 19.61
N SER A 195 -5.29 6.84 19.59
CA SER A 195 -6.55 6.31 20.15
C SER A 195 -6.38 5.67 21.52
N GLU A 196 -5.26 5.00 21.79
CA GLU A 196 -5.12 4.09 22.94
C GLU A 196 -4.12 4.56 23.99
N THR A 197 -3.57 5.79 23.86
CA THR A 197 -2.53 6.27 24.79
C THR A 197 -2.83 7.65 25.36
N VAL A 198 -2.02 8.09 26.33
CA VAL A 198 -2.04 9.48 26.87
C VAL A 198 -1.73 10.54 25.81
N LEU A 199 -1.33 10.15 24.62
CA LEU A 199 -1.08 11.05 23.50
C LEU A 199 -2.37 11.42 22.74
N ALA A 200 -3.48 10.72 22.95
CA ALA A 200 -4.74 11.02 22.28
C ALA A 200 -5.10 12.52 22.31
N PRO A 201 -5.17 13.17 23.49
CA PRO A 201 -5.47 14.60 23.55
C PRO A 201 -4.31 15.51 23.10
N VAL A 202 -3.11 14.99 22.86
CA VAL A 202 -1.97 15.74 22.29
C VAL A 202 -2.15 15.91 20.78
N MET A 203 -2.71 14.88 20.13
CA MET A 203 -2.90 14.76 18.69
C MET A 203 -4.37 14.90 18.28
N ASP A 204 -5.22 15.48 19.15
CA ASP A 204 -6.66 15.68 18.89
C ASP A 204 -6.89 16.88 17.97
N CYS A 205 -6.34 16.79 16.77
CA CYS A 205 -6.56 17.73 15.68
C CYS A 205 -6.32 17.03 14.33
N VAL A 206 -6.84 17.66 13.28
CA VAL A 206 -6.48 17.36 11.90
C VAL A 206 -5.97 18.68 11.33
N PRO A 207 -4.65 18.84 11.19
CA PRO A 207 -4.09 20.09 10.72
C PRO A 207 -4.45 20.35 9.25
N GLU A 208 -4.77 21.59 8.90
CA GLU A 208 -4.96 22.02 7.52
C GLU A 208 -3.62 22.04 6.75
N ALA A 209 -2.53 22.34 7.45
CA ALA A 209 -1.18 22.33 6.94
C ALA A 209 -0.22 21.72 7.96
N LEU A 210 0.80 21.02 7.46
CA LEU A 210 1.85 20.44 8.29
C LEU A 210 2.93 21.49 8.61
N ASP A 211 3.34 21.55 9.87
CA ASP A 211 4.51 22.33 10.30
C ASP A 211 5.78 21.52 10.03
N GLU A 212 6.48 21.85 8.94
CA GLU A 212 7.67 21.12 8.49
C GLU A 212 8.81 21.15 9.52
N ASP A 213 8.98 22.26 10.26
CA ASP A 213 10.03 22.37 11.28
C ASP A 213 9.77 21.41 12.44
N MET A 214 8.50 21.21 12.78
CA MET A 214 8.11 20.24 13.79
C MET A 214 8.28 18.81 13.31
N ILE A 215 8.04 18.53 12.04
CA ILE A 215 8.33 17.21 11.45
C ILE A 215 9.84 16.94 11.54
N ARG A 216 10.69 17.88 11.09
CA ARG A 216 12.15 17.77 11.19
C ARG A 216 12.61 17.56 12.62
N LEU A 217 12.08 18.34 13.56
CA LEU A 217 12.39 18.20 14.98
C LEU A 217 12.02 16.82 15.52
N GLY A 218 10.87 16.28 15.14
CA GLY A 218 10.43 14.95 15.52
C GLY A 218 11.35 13.86 14.99
N ALA A 219 11.69 13.91 13.71
CA ALA A 219 12.60 12.98 13.06
C ALA A 219 14.01 13.03 13.66
N ASP A 220 14.55 14.23 13.89
CA ASP A 220 15.87 14.40 14.52
C ASP A 220 15.88 13.87 15.97
N ASN A 221 14.85 14.16 16.76
CA ASN A 221 14.74 13.63 18.11
C ASN A 221 14.61 12.11 18.13
N CYS A 222 13.91 11.51 17.15
CA CYS A 222 13.85 10.07 16.99
C CYS A 222 15.24 9.47 16.71
N ARG A 223 16.01 10.08 15.81
CA ARG A 223 17.39 9.66 15.50
C ARG A 223 18.33 9.80 16.70
N ARG A 224 18.24 10.92 17.44
CA ARG A 224 19.18 11.24 18.54
C ARG A 224 18.90 10.47 19.84
N PHE A 225 17.64 10.26 20.16
CA PHE A 225 17.23 9.74 21.48
C PHE A 225 16.49 8.42 21.41
N GLY A 226 16.19 7.92 20.21
CA GLY A 226 15.34 6.78 19.98
C GLY A 226 13.84 7.11 20.12
N PHE A 227 13.01 6.23 19.56
CA PHE A 227 11.57 6.40 19.46
C PHE A 227 10.89 6.69 20.81
N ASN A 228 11.17 5.87 21.84
CA ASN A 228 10.48 5.97 23.13
C ASN A 228 10.68 7.34 23.80
N ARG A 229 11.89 7.90 23.70
CA ARG A 229 12.16 9.24 24.28
C ARG A 229 11.55 10.33 23.40
N ALA A 230 11.67 10.22 22.09
CA ALA A 230 11.13 11.21 21.17
C ALA A 230 9.61 11.33 21.28
N ILE A 231 8.90 10.22 21.34
CA ILE A 231 7.44 10.27 21.47
C ILE A 231 6.98 10.80 22.84
N TYR A 232 7.74 10.54 23.93
CA TYR A 232 7.45 11.13 25.23
C TYR A 232 7.61 12.66 25.24
N ILE A 233 8.53 13.21 24.43
CA ILE A 233 8.70 14.66 24.31
C ILE A 233 7.41 15.32 23.82
N CYS A 234 6.66 14.69 22.93
CA CYS A 234 5.36 15.19 22.49
C CYS A 234 4.36 15.33 23.65
N HIS A 235 4.31 14.33 24.55
CA HIS A 235 3.52 14.42 25.78
C HIS A 235 3.99 15.60 26.67
N ALA A 236 5.30 15.74 26.86
CA ALA A 236 5.89 16.81 27.66
C ALA A 236 5.55 18.22 27.09
N MET A 237 5.54 18.38 25.77
CA MET A 237 5.13 19.65 25.11
C MET A 237 3.73 20.07 25.53
N ARG A 238 2.78 19.13 25.65
CA ARG A 238 1.44 19.42 26.13
C ARG A 238 1.43 19.79 27.62
N ILE A 239 2.08 19.01 28.47
CA ILE A 239 2.12 19.22 29.92
C ILE A 239 2.75 20.58 30.25
N MET A 240 3.76 20.96 29.49
CA MET A 240 4.45 22.26 29.66
C MET A 240 3.73 23.42 28.92
N ASN A 241 2.57 23.15 28.34
CA ASN A 241 1.78 24.11 27.54
C ASN A 241 2.62 24.79 26.44
N LYS A 242 3.43 24.00 25.75
CA LYS A 242 4.28 24.44 24.64
C LYS A 242 3.71 23.93 23.31
N TYR A 243 3.86 24.76 22.28
CA TYR A 243 3.42 24.49 20.92
C TYR A 243 1.89 24.33 20.78
N LEU A 244 1.37 24.59 19.61
CA LEU A 244 -0.03 24.40 19.25
C LEU A 244 -0.36 22.92 19.02
N PRO A 245 -1.62 22.49 19.07
CA PRO A 245 -2.01 21.10 18.78
C PRO A 245 -1.49 20.60 17.44
N GLU A 246 -1.60 21.43 16.39
CA GLU A 246 -1.15 21.11 15.02
C GLU A 246 0.36 20.91 14.95
N GLN A 247 1.11 21.68 15.71
CA GLN A 247 2.56 21.56 15.83
C GLN A 247 2.95 20.26 16.54
N ARG A 248 2.26 19.93 17.62
CA ARG A 248 2.48 18.65 18.33
C ARG A 248 2.11 17.45 17.46
N PHE A 249 1.04 17.56 16.66
CA PHE A 249 0.66 16.55 15.69
C PHE A 249 1.80 16.34 14.66
N ALA A 250 2.28 17.42 14.04
CA ALA A 250 3.37 17.37 13.06
C ALA A 250 4.67 16.79 13.68
N TYR A 251 4.96 17.12 14.94
CA TYR A 251 6.08 16.52 15.67
C TYR A 251 5.91 15.00 15.82
N CYS A 252 4.73 14.52 16.20
CA CYS A 252 4.45 13.08 16.33
C CYS A 252 4.61 12.35 15.00
N GLU A 253 4.11 12.93 13.91
CA GLU A 253 4.31 12.39 12.56
C GLU A 253 5.81 12.32 12.22
N GLY A 254 6.57 13.35 12.57
CA GLY A 254 8.02 13.35 12.42
C GLY A 254 8.71 12.25 13.21
N VAL A 255 8.27 11.99 14.45
CA VAL A 255 8.82 10.88 15.26
C VAL A 255 8.51 9.53 14.67
N VAL A 256 7.25 9.27 14.31
CA VAL A 256 6.81 7.96 13.78
C VAL A 256 7.47 7.66 12.42
N ASN A 257 7.51 8.67 11.53
CA ASN A 257 8.08 8.49 10.19
C ASN A 257 9.60 8.73 10.14
N GLY A 258 10.20 9.28 11.20
CA GLY A 258 11.65 9.42 11.31
C GLY A 258 12.40 8.09 11.26
N GLY A 259 11.83 7.04 11.85
CA GLY A 259 12.36 5.68 11.75
C GLY A 259 12.31 5.13 10.32
N LEU A 260 11.26 5.45 9.55
CA LEU A 260 11.17 5.12 8.14
C LEU A 260 12.30 5.78 7.33
N GLY A 261 12.58 7.07 7.59
CA GLY A 261 13.68 7.77 6.95
C GLY A 261 15.05 7.14 7.25
N GLN A 262 15.27 6.73 8.49
CA GLN A 262 16.52 6.07 8.90
C GLN A 262 16.73 4.73 8.20
N ILE A 263 15.68 3.90 8.08
CA ILE A 263 15.80 2.62 7.38
C ILE A 263 16.00 2.82 5.87
N LEU A 264 15.31 3.77 5.26
CA LEU A 264 15.53 4.12 3.86
C LEU A 264 16.96 4.60 3.62
N GLU A 265 17.50 5.48 4.47
CA GLU A 265 18.88 5.93 4.43
C GLU A 265 19.84 4.73 4.51
N TYR A 266 19.61 3.82 5.45
CA TYR A 266 20.45 2.63 5.62
C TYR A 266 20.48 1.77 4.35
N TYR A 267 19.30 1.51 3.74
CA TYR A 267 19.23 0.72 2.52
C TYR A 267 19.89 1.41 1.33
N LEU A 268 19.69 2.71 1.15
CA LEU A 268 20.33 3.48 0.08
C LEU A 268 21.86 3.54 0.22
N ARG A 269 22.39 3.56 1.45
CA ARG A 269 23.83 3.56 1.67
C ARG A 269 24.47 2.19 1.49
N ASN A 270 23.81 1.13 1.94
CA ASN A 270 24.47 -0.15 2.18
C ASN A 270 23.99 -1.28 1.27
N ILE A 271 22.75 -1.20 0.76
CA ILE A 271 22.12 -2.30 0.03
C ILE A 271 21.72 -1.86 -1.39
N TRP A 272 21.07 -0.70 -1.53
CA TRP A 272 20.60 -0.15 -2.81
C TRP A 272 21.44 1.04 -3.27
N SER A 273 22.77 0.92 -3.17
CA SER A 273 23.71 2.03 -3.38
C SER A 273 23.62 2.71 -4.75
N ASP A 274 23.16 1.98 -5.77
CA ASP A 274 22.92 2.51 -7.12
C ASP A 274 21.63 3.34 -7.22
N CYS A 275 20.67 3.12 -6.33
CA CYS A 275 19.40 3.82 -6.34
C CYS A 275 19.58 5.30 -5.99
N LYS A 276 19.11 6.19 -6.88
CA LYS A 276 19.19 7.65 -6.71
C LYS A 276 17.84 8.34 -6.81
N THR A 277 16.77 7.57 -6.99
CA THR A 277 15.42 8.08 -7.13
C THR A 277 14.52 7.47 -6.07
N VAL A 278 13.82 8.32 -5.33
CA VAL A 278 12.75 7.92 -4.41
C VAL A 278 11.42 8.36 -5.01
N VAL A 279 10.45 7.45 -5.00
CA VAL A 279 9.10 7.71 -5.51
C VAL A 279 8.11 7.57 -4.36
N LEU A 280 7.37 8.63 -4.09
CA LEU A 280 6.34 8.66 -3.06
C LEU A 280 4.98 8.42 -3.72
N ILE A 281 4.36 7.27 -3.44
CA ILE A 281 3.03 6.91 -3.96
C ILE A 281 2.02 7.17 -2.86
N SER A 282 1.39 8.36 -2.87
CA SER A 282 0.58 8.80 -1.74
C SER A 282 -0.39 9.92 -2.10
N ASP A 283 -1.31 10.23 -1.20
CA ASP A 283 -2.05 11.49 -1.23
C ASP A 283 -1.14 12.70 -0.92
N GLU A 284 -1.70 13.89 -1.03
CA GLU A 284 -0.96 15.14 -0.84
C GLU A 284 -0.42 15.32 0.58
N PHE A 285 -1.19 14.89 1.58
CA PHE A 285 -0.78 15.01 2.98
C PHE A 285 0.48 14.15 3.25
N MET A 286 0.44 12.88 2.91
CA MET A 286 1.55 11.96 3.09
C MET A 286 2.75 12.32 2.19
N TYR A 287 2.50 12.84 0.99
CA TYR A 287 3.58 13.35 0.15
C TYR A 287 4.35 14.49 0.83
N LYS A 288 3.65 15.49 1.37
CA LYS A 288 4.30 16.61 2.08
C LYS A 288 5.11 16.11 3.29
N LEU A 289 4.51 15.26 4.11
CA LEU A 289 5.18 14.64 5.26
C LEU A 289 6.44 13.88 4.87
N LEU A 290 6.30 12.93 3.96
CA LEU A 290 7.40 12.05 3.56
C LEU A 290 8.48 12.78 2.76
N SER A 291 8.14 13.83 2.01
CA SER A 291 9.14 14.66 1.33
C SER A 291 10.08 15.33 2.31
N VAL A 292 9.56 15.84 3.44
CA VAL A 292 10.39 16.41 4.53
C VAL A 292 11.28 15.33 5.12
N ILE A 293 10.73 14.15 5.45
CA ILE A 293 11.49 13.04 6.04
C ILE A 293 12.61 12.57 5.09
N VAL A 294 12.29 12.35 3.81
CA VAL A 294 13.28 11.89 2.81
C VAL A 294 14.36 12.95 2.58
N SER A 295 13.99 14.22 2.48
CA SER A 295 14.95 15.32 2.34
C SER A 295 15.91 15.40 3.51
N GLU A 296 15.40 15.27 4.74
CA GLU A 296 16.18 15.38 5.97
C GLU A 296 17.13 14.18 6.17
N THR A 297 16.69 12.98 5.81
CA THR A 297 17.46 11.76 6.09
C THR A 297 18.28 11.28 4.89
N CYS A 298 17.79 11.48 3.67
CA CYS A 298 18.37 10.90 2.45
C CYS A 298 18.81 11.95 1.43
N GLY A 299 18.69 13.25 1.70
CA GLY A 299 18.94 14.32 0.71
C GLY A 299 20.28 14.29 0.02
N GLU A 300 21.33 13.80 0.69
CA GLU A 300 22.68 13.64 0.08
C GLU A 300 22.80 12.39 -0.81
N LEU A 301 21.91 11.41 -0.67
CA LEU A 301 21.95 10.12 -1.35
C LEU A 301 21.02 10.08 -2.57
N VAL A 302 19.96 10.85 -2.52
CA VAL A 302 18.85 10.88 -3.47
C VAL A 302 18.99 12.10 -4.36
N ARG A 303 18.93 11.88 -5.69
CA ARG A 303 18.93 12.96 -6.67
C ARG A 303 17.52 13.47 -6.94
N ASP A 304 16.56 12.56 -7.04
CA ASP A 304 15.19 12.86 -7.45
C ASP A 304 14.20 12.28 -6.44
N VAL A 305 13.26 13.12 -5.97
CA VAL A 305 12.07 12.70 -5.24
C VAL A 305 10.86 12.97 -6.11
N ILE A 306 10.14 11.93 -6.49
CA ILE A 306 9.01 12.00 -7.40
C ILE A 306 7.72 11.69 -6.67
N TRP A 307 6.69 12.47 -6.93
CA TRP A 307 5.37 12.19 -6.43
C TRP A 307 4.50 11.51 -7.49
N LEU A 308 4.07 10.31 -7.18
CA LEU A 308 2.98 9.64 -7.89
C LEU A 308 1.72 9.73 -7.03
N ARG A 309 0.81 10.60 -7.44
CA ARG A 309 -0.41 10.83 -6.67
C ARG A 309 -1.28 9.58 -6.64
N ALA A 310 -1.58 9.11 -5.43
CA ALA A 310 -2.52 8.04 -5.18
C ALA A 310 -3.52 8.50 -4.11
N ASP A 311 -4.80 8.47 -4.43
CA ASP A 311 -5.88 8.89 -3.54
C ASP A 311 -7.11 7.99 -3.75
N ARG A 312 -8.26 8.41 -3.23
CA ARG A 312 -9.51 7.64 -3.41
C ARG A 312 -9.95 7.50 -4.87
N GLN A 313 -9.48 8.35 -5.77
CA GLN A 313 -9.84 8.37 -7.20
C GLN A 313 -8.76 7.76 -8.08
N THR A 314 -7.51 7.89 -7.66
CA THR A 314 -6.33 7.44 -8.41
C THR A 314 -5.69 6.26 -7.69
N SER A 315 -5.74 5.09 -8.28
CA SER A 315 -5.10 3.88 -7.77
C SER A 315 -4.26 3.23 -8.87
N TYR A 316 -3.07 2.80 -8.50
CA TYR A 316 -2.18 2.06 -9.41
C TYR A 316 -2.51 0.57 -9.48
N SER A 317 -3.39 0.05 -8.61
CA SER A 317 -3.78 -1.36 -8.60
C SER A 317 -4.41 -1.82 -9.92
N VAL A 318 -5.28 -1.00 -10.51
CA VAL A 318 -5.86 -1.28 -11.84
C VAL A 318 -4.77 -1.28 -12.92
N GLY A 319 -3.83 -0.34 -12.87
CA GLY A 319 -2.67 -0.30 -13.77
C GLY A 319 -1.82 -1.57 -13.67
N GLY A 320 -1.57 -2.04 -12.45
CA GLY A 320 -0.86 -3.28 -12.19
C GLY A 320 -1.58 -4.50 -12.74
N LEU A 321 -2.90 -4.59 -12.53
CA LEU A 321 -3.70 -5.66 -13.14
C LEU A 321 -3.62 -5.66 -14.67
N LYS A 322 -3.78 -4.48 -15.30
CA LYS A 322 -3.63 -4.34 -16.76
C LYS A 322 -2.30 -4.89 -17.24
N ARG A 323 -1.24 -4.58 -16.53
CA ARG A 323 0.10 -5.03 -16.87
C ARG A 323 0.26 -6.54 -16.74
N ILE A 324 -0.27 -7.13 -15.67
CA ILE A 324 -0.28 -8.59 -15.47
C ILE A 324 -1.00 -9.28 -16.64
N ILE A 325 -2.19 -8.81 -16.99
CA ILE A 325 -2.99 -9.39 -18.11
C ILE A 325 -2.24 -9.26 -19.44
N ASN A 326 -1.61 -8.10 -19.70
CA ASN A 326 -0.88 -7.88 -20.95
C ASN A 326 0.37 -8.79 -21.08
N VAL A 327 1.06 -9.05 -19.97
CA VAL A 327 2.27 -9.88 -19.94
C VAL A 327 1.94 -11.35 -20.17
N THR A 328 0.81 -11.85 -19.67
CA THR A 328 0.36 -13.22 -19.87
C THR A 328 -0.24 -13.47 -21.25
N GLY A 329 -0.51 -12.43 -22.04
CA GLY A 329 -1.17 -12.57 -23.35
C GLY A 329 -2.64 -12.94 -23.25
N GLU A 330 -3.24 -12.89 -22.08
CA GLU A 330 -4.59 -13.36 -21.78
C GLU A 330 -5.70 -12.37 -22.20
N LYS A 331 -5.48 -11.61 -23.26
CA LYS A 331 -6.50 -10.73 -23.88
C LYS A 331 -7.58 -11.47 -24.67
N GLN A 332 -7.83 -12.75 -24.34
CA GLN A 332 -8.87 -13.50 -25.06
C GLN A 332 -9.90 -14.09 -24.13
#